data_0f4d85afa1c55bbf3c13f2df38ca0e00
#
_entry.id   0f4d85afa1c55bbf3c13f2df38ca0e00
#
_cell.length_a   1.000
_cell.length_b   1.000
_cell.length_c   1.000
_cell.angle_alpha   90.00
_cell.angle_beta   90.00
_cell.angle_gamma   90.00
#
_symmetry.space_group_name_H-M   'P 1'
#
loop_
_entity.id
_entity.type
_entity.pdbx_description
1 polymer ?
#
loop_
_entity_poly.entity_id
_entity_poly.type
_entity_poly.pdbx_seq_one_letter_code
_entity_poly.pdbx_strand_id
1 'polypeptide(L)'
;IARVLGCKRTVEGGLEGERYVVTWALGHLVELAPPEDYDKAWQKWDMLTLPMLPERMKTVVIPQSGRQFRAVQAQLRRGDVGELVIATDAGREGELVARWILEKAGWKGPARRLWISSQTDKAIREGFTHLRPAAEYDNLFRSARARSEADWLVGLNVTRALTCRHNAQLSAGRVQTPTLALIVEREEAI
;
A
#
# COMPACT_ATOMS: atom_id res chain seq x y z
N ILE A 1 -8.97 17.67 2.48
CA ILE A 1 -7.82 18.40 1.89
C ILE A 1 -8.27 19.26 0.71
N ALA A 2 -8.89 18.70 -0.33
CA ALA A 2 -9.30 19.44 -1.56
C ALA A 2 -10.07 20.73 -1.25
N ARG A 3 -11.10 20.65 -0.38
CA ARG A 3 -11.87 21.82 0.04
C ARG A 3 -11.01 22.92 0.66
N VAL A 4 -10.06 22.53 1.52
CA VAL A 4 -9.16 23.46 2.22
C VAL A 4 -8.20 24.16 1.26
N LEU A 5 -7.78 23.43 0.19
CA LEU A 5 -6.89 23.95 -0.84
C LEU A 5 -7.64 24.66 -1.98
N GLY A 6 -8.97 24.81 -1.89
CA GLY A 6 -9.78 25.48 -2.90
C GLY A 6 -9.99 24.68 -4.19
N CYS A 7 -9.75 23.36 -4.18
CA CYS A 7 -9.99 22.50 -5.34
C CYS A 7 -11.48 22.16 -5.44
N LYS A 8 -12.15 22.71 -6.45
CA LYS A 8 -13.61 22.57 -6.66
C LYS A 8 -13.97 21.96 -8.01
N ARG A 9 -13.12 22.09 -9.02
CA ARG A 9 -13.38 21.56 -10.37
C ARG A 9 -13.15 20.06 -10.39
N THR A 10 -14.15 19.30 -10.76
CA THR A 10 -14.02 17.85 -10.93
C THR A 10 -13.17 17.54 -12.15
N VAL A 11 -12.18 16.68 -11.97
CA VAL A 11 -11.37 16.09 -13.04
C VAL A 11 -11.39 14.58 -12.90
N GLU A 12 -10.87 13.85 -13.88
CA GLU A 12 -10.82 12.40 -13.79
C GLU A 12 -9.99 11.95 -12.57
N GLY A 13 -10.64 11.26 -11.62
CA GLY A 13 -10.03 10.75 -10.40
C GLY A 13 -9.58 11.79 -9.39
N GLY A 14 -10.06 13.04 -9.48
CA GLY A 14 -9.61 14.10 -8.61
C GLY A 14 -10.46 15.36 -8.60
N LEU A 15 -9.98 16.33 -7.82
CA LEU A 15 -10.49 17.69 -7.76
C LEU A 15 -9.36 18.68 -8.03
N GLU A 16 -9.59 19.67 -8.86
CA GLU A 16 -8.60 20.65 -9.28
C GLU A 16 -8.95 22.06 -8.79
N GLY A 17 -7.97 22.82 -8.39
CA GLY A 17 -7.98 24.23 -8.08
C GLY A 17 -6.94 24.99 -8.88
N GLU A 18 -6.67 26.23 -8.52
CA GLU A 18 -5.67 27.08 -9.21
C GLU A 18 -4.25 26.55 -9.09
N ARG A 19 -3.90 25.98 -7.92
CA ARG A 19 -2.54 25.57 -7.59
C ARG A 19 -2.37 24.06 -7.42
N TYR A 20 -3.44 23.35 -7.12
CA TYR A 20 -3.37 21.93 -6.75
C TYR A 20 -4.37 21.10 -7.53
N VAL A 21 -3.95 19.86 -7.82
CA VAL A 21 -4.85 18.77 -8.18
C VAL A 21 -4.81 17.76 -7.05
N VAL A 22 -5.94 17.46 -6.44
CA VAL A 22 -6.05 16.50 -5.34
C VAL A 22 -6.68 15.22 -5.88
N THR A 23 -5.92 14.15 -5.84
CA THR A 23 -6.37 12.78 -6.12
C THR A 23 -6.46 11.98 -4.82
N TRP A 24 -6.98 10.77 -4.88
CA TRP A 24 -7.09 9.88 -3.71
C TRP A 24 -6.88 8.41 -4.08
N ALA A 25 -6.54 7.63 -3.08
CA ALA A 25 -6.59 6.18 -3.11
C ALA A 25 -7.79 5.71 -2.27
N LEU A 26 -8.49 4.70 -2.75
CA LEU A 26 -9.58 4.03 -2.04
C LEU A 26 -9.01 2.75 -1.40
N GLY A 27 -8.24 2.92 -0.32
CA GLY A 27 -7.38 1.86 0.20
C GLY A 27 -6.14 1.65 -0.69
N HIS A 28 -5.68 0.41 -0.82
CA HIS A 28 -4.59 0.08 -1.73
C HIS A 28 -5.03 0.10 -3.20
N LEU A 29 -4.26 0.72 -4.07
CA LEU A 29 -4.40 0.63 -5.53
C LEU A 29 -3.40 -0.34 -6.14
N VAL A 30 -2.33 -0.63 -5.40
CA VAL A 30 -1.21 -1.49 -5.78
C VAL A 30 -0.95 -2.46 -4.64
N GLU A 31 -0.66 -3.72 -4.97
CA GLU A 31 -0.36 -4.79 -4.03
C GLU A 31 0.83 -5.63 -4.51
N LEU A 32 1.31 -6.56 -3.67
CA LEU A 32 2.29 -7.56 -4.10
C LEU A 32 1.63 -8.52 -5.09
N ALA A 33 2.36 -8.90 -6.12
CA ALA A 33 1.88 -9.81 -7.14
C ALA A 33 1.49 -11.17 -6.53
N PRO A 34 0.44 -11.83 -7.04
CA PRO A 34 0.09 -13.17 -6.62
C PRO A 34 1.15 -14.20 -7.07
N PRO A 35 1.21 -15.38 -6.45
CA PRO A 35 2.24 -16.37 -6.73
C PRO A 35 2.38 -16.76 -8.21
N GLU A 36 1.29 -16.87 -8.92
CA GLU A 36 1.25 -17.23 -10.36
C GLU A 36 1.92 -16.23 -11.30
N ASP A 37 2.09 -14.99 -10.86
CA ASP A 37 2.80 -13.94 -11.62
C ASP A 37 4.33 -14.09 -11.56
N TYR A 38 4.82 -14.96 -10.66
CA TYR A 38 6.24 -15.30 -10.53
C TYR A 38 6.54 -16.62 -11.23
N ASP A 39 5.74 -17.66 -10.95
CA ASP A 39 5.84 -18.99 -11.53
C ASP A 39 4.44 -19.59 -11.70
N LYS A 40 4.12 -20.05 -12.91
CA LYS A 40 2.84 -20.72 -13.20
C LYS A 40 2.60 -21.98 -12.38
N ALA A 41 3.67 -22.66 -11.94
CA ALA A 41 3.56 -23.81 -11.06
C ALA A 41 2.94 -23.43 -9.69
N TRP A 42 3.10 -22.19 -9.25
CA TRP A 42 2.55 -21.70 -8.00
C TRP A 42 1.05 -21.35 -8.07
N GLN A 43 0.42 -21.48 -9.22
CA GLN A 43 -1.03 -21.33 -9.34
C GLN A 43 -1.78 -22.44 -8.60
N LYS A 44 -1.25 -23.67 -8.65
CA LYS A 44 -1.81 -24.81 -7.92
C LYS A 44 -1.19 -24.89 -6.52
N TRP A 45 -2.02 -25.28 -5.56
CA TRP A 45 -1.56 -25.54 -4.20
C TRP A 45 -1.01 -26.97 -4.12
N ASP A 46 0.30 -27.10 -4.09
CA ASP A 46 1.01 -28.36 -4.03
C ASP A 46 2.22 -28.22 -3.09
N MET A 47 2.42 -29.22 -2.24
CA MET A 47 3.59 -29.29 -1.35
C MET A 47 4.91 -29.28 -2.11
N LEU A 48 4.94 -29.86 -3.31
CA LEU A 48 6.15 -29.93 -4.14
C LEU A 48 6.60 -28.56 -4.68
N THR A 49 5.73 -27.58 -4.69
CA THR A 49 6.03 -26.20 -5.14
C THR A 49 6.42 -25.25 -4.02
N LEU A 50 6.50 -25.75 -2.80
CA LEU A 50 6.90 -24.99 -1.61
C LEU A 50 8.38 -25.21 -1.26
N PRO A 51 9.09 -24.23 -0.71
CA PRO A 51 8.60 -22.86 -0.46
C PRO A 51 8.59 -21.99 -1.73
N MET A 52 7.60 -21.11 -1.85
CA MET A 52 7.55 -20.07 -2.87
C MET A 52 8.46 -18.91 -2.44
N LEU A 53 9.63 -18.80 -3.06
CA LEU A 53 10.65 -17.79 -2.74
C LEU A 53 11.02 -17.03 -4.03
N PRO A 54 10.29 -15.98 -4.41
CA PRO A 54 10.65 -15.19 -5.58
C PRO A 54 11.98 -14.45 -5.33
N GLU A 55 12.85 -14.43 -6.33
CA GLU A 55 14.13 -13.70 -6.25
C GLU A 55 13.93 -12.20 -6.02
N ARG A 56 12.84 -11.65 -6.57
CA ARG A 56 12.47 -10.24 -6.45
C ARG A 56 10.97 -10.08 -6.36
N MET A 57 10.53 -9.37 -5.33
CA MET A 57 9.12 -9.04 -5.17
C MET A 57 8.64 -8.08 -6.26
N LYS A 58 7.48 -8.36 -6.83
CA LYS A 58 6.79 -7.55 -7.84
C LYS A 58 5.53 -6.95 -7.24
N THR A 59 5.14 -5.79 -7.75
CA THR A 59 3.85 -5.18 -7.44
C THR A 59 2.94 -5.17 -8.66
N VAL A 60 1.64 -5.28 -8.44
CA VAL A 60 0.59 -5.22 -9.46
C VAL A 60 -0.47 -4.20 -9.08
N VAL A 61 -1.15 -3.65 -10.08
CA VAL A 61 -2.34 -2.83 -9.82
C VAL A 61 -3.49 -3.76 -9.48
N ILE A 62 -4.18 -3.49 -8.38
CA ILE A 62 -5.35 -4.23 -7.96
C ILE A 62 -6.43 -4.07 -9.03
N PRO A 63 -6.97 -5.17 -9.63
CA PRO A 63 -7.89 -5.10 -10.76
C PRO A 63 -9.09 -4.18 -10.51
N GLN A 64 -9.71 -4.27 -9.34
CA GLN A 64 -10.88 -3.46 -8.95
C GLN A 64 -10.53 -1.97 -8.82
N SER A 65 -9.28 -1.65 -8.50
CA SER A 65 -8.75 -0.28 -8.35
C SER A 65 -8.16 0.29 -9.64
N GLY A 66 -8.14 -0.49 -10.73
CA GLY A 66 -7.47 -0.12 -11.99
C GLY A 66 -7.94 1.18 -12.60
N ARG A 67 -9.24 1.51 -12.48
CA ARG A 67 -9.78 2.79 -12.97
C ARG A 67 -9.19 3.97 -12.19
N GLN A 68 -9.20 3.88 -10.86
CA GLN A 68 -8.67 4.95 -10.00
C GLN A 68 -7.15 5.07 -10.16
N PHE A 69 -6.43 3.95 -10.25
CA PHE A 69 -4.98 3.98 -10.51
C PHE A 69 -4.66 4.71 -11.81
N ARG A 70 -5.36 4.40 -12.92
CA ARG A 70 -5.15 5.09 -14.22
C ARG A 70 -5.43 6.58 -14.12
N ALA A 71 -6.49 6.97 -13.42
CA ALA A 71 -6.83 8.36 -13.21
C ALA A 71 -5.73 9.11 -12.42
N VAL A 72 -5.23 8.54 -11.32
CA VAL A 72 -4.09 9.10 -10.57
C VAL A 72 -2.84 9.17 -11.45
N GLN A 73 -2.54 8.12 -12.20
CA GLN A 73 -1.39 8.09 -13.12
C GLN A 73 -1.49 9.15 -14.20
N ALA A 74 -2.68 9.41 -14.74
CA ALA A 74 -2.90 10.46 -15.73
C ALA A 74 -2.60 11.85 -15.15
N GLN A 75 -3.02 12.12 -13.91
CA GLN A 75 -2.69 13.39 -13.25
C GLN A 75 -1.17 13.53 -12.99
N LEU A 76 -0.49 12.45 -12.59
CA LEU A 76 0.96 12.45 -12.39
C LEU A 76 1.76 12.69 -13.68
N ARG A 77 1.20 12.35 -14.83
CA ARG A 77 1.86 12.52 -16.15
C ARG A 77 1.61 13.88 -16.80
N ARG A 78 0.86 14.75 -16.17
CA ARG A 78 0.61 16.09 -16.69
C ARG A 78 1.91 16.91 -16.71
N GLY A 79 2.15 17.63 -17.81
CA GLY A 79 3.34 18.45 -17.97
C GLY A 79 3.37 19.71 -17.10
N ASP A 80 2.22 20.10 -16.51
CA ASP A 80 2.07 21.24 -15.60
C ASP A 80 2.21 20.85 -14.11
N VAL A 81 2.39 19.56 -13.80
CA VAL A 81 2.63 19.08 -12.44
C VAL A 81 4.12 19.06 -12.13
N GLY A 82 4.60 20.05 -11.40
CA GLY A 82 6.02 20.19 -11.04
C GLY A 82 6.43 19.46 -9.77
N GLU A 83 5.52 19.25 -8.82
CA GLU A 83 5.81 18.66 -7.52
C GLU A 83 4.62 17.83 -7.03
N LEU A 84 4.90 16.77 -6.26
CA LEU A 84 3.90 15.93 -5.63
C LEU A 84 3.88 16.14 -4.11
N VAL A 85 2.69 16.16 -3.52
CA VAL A 85 2.53 16.10 -2.07
C VAL A 85 1.84 14.78 -1.70
N ILE A 86 2.56 13.94 -0.97
CA ILE A 86 2.00 12.72 -0.35
C ILE A 86 1.19 13.14 0.87
N ALA A 87 -0.13 12.94 0.81
CA ALA A 87 -1.08 13.34 1.83
C ALA A 87 -1.92 12.17 2.36
N THR A 88 -1.42 10.95 2.22
CA THR A 88 -1.97 9.74 2.84
C THR A 88 -1.74 9.76 4.36
N ASP A 89 -2.37 8.84 5.08
CA ASP A 89 -2.27 8.76 6.54
C ASP A 89 -0.82 8.83 7.04
N ALA A 90 -0.63 9.50 8.19
CA ALA A 90 0.67 9.64 8.84
C ALA A 90 1.05 8.33 9.54
N GLY A 91 1.60 7.39 8.79
CA GLY A 91 1.97 6.06 9.27
C GLY A 91 2.58 5.18 8.17
N ARG A 92 2.99 3.98 8.59
CA ARG A 92 3.63 2.99 7.69
C ARG A 92 2.74 2.62 6.50
N GLU A 93 1.46 2.37 6.75
CA GLU A 93 0.52 1.97 5.70
C GLU A 93 0.27 3.10 4.70
N GLY A 94 0.06 4.34 5.18
CA GLY A 94 -0.10 5.48 4.29
C GLY A 94 1.13 5.74 3.43
N GLU A 95 2.33 5.54 3.98
CA GLU A 95 3.58 5.66 3.23
C GLU A 95 3.70 4.54 2.18
N LEU A 96 3.36 3.30 2.53
CA LEU A 96 3.39 2.15 1.61
C LEU A 96 2.45 2.36 0.43
N VAL A 97 1.19 2.74 0.71
CA VAL A 97 0.17 3.01 -0.31
C VAL A 97 0.66 4.06 -1.31
N ALA A 98 1.15 5.19 -0.79
CA ALA A 98 1.60 6.28 -1.64
C ALA A 98 2.81 5.88 -2.50
N ARG A 99 3.85 5.32 -1.88
CA ARG A 99 5.10 4.97 -2.58
C ARG A 99 4.89 3.91 -3.65
N TRP A 100 4.08 2.88 -3.38
CA TRP A 100 3.77 1.88 -4.40
C TRP A 100 3.00 2.46 -5.58
N ILE A 101 2.09 3.40 -5.35
CA ILE A 101 1.40 4.12 -6.43
C ILE A 101 2.41 4.90 -7.26
N LEU A 102 3.32 5.64 -6.62
CA LEU A 102 4.33 6.45 -7.31
C LEU A 102 5.32 5.61 -8.11
N GLU A 103 5.84 4.52 -7.51
CA GLU A 103 6.71 3.56 -8.19
C GLU A 103 6.01 2.94 -9.41
N LYS A 104 4.76 2.48 -9.25
CA LYS A 104 3.98 1.86 -10.32
C LYS A 104 3.56 2.83 -11.41
N ALA A 105 3.27 4.09 -11.06
CA ALA A 105 2.96 5.15 -12.01
C ALA A 105 4.20 5.68 -12.75
N GLY A 106 5.40 5.40 -12.23
CA GLY A 106 6.68 5.85 -12.78
C GLY A 106 7.00 7.30 -12.48
N TRP A 107 6.53 7.85 -11.35
CA TRP A 107 6.85 9.20 -10.93
C TRP A 107 8.34 9.35 -10.59
N LYS A 108 8.99 10.37 -11.13
CA LYS A 108 10.41 10.68 -10.90
C LYS A 108 10.65 12.13 -10.47
N GLY A 109 9.59 12.92 -10.38
CA GLY A 109 9.66 14.31 -9.95
C GLY A 109 9.87 14.45 -8.44
N PRO A 110 10.05 15.69 -7.95
CA PRO A 110 10.15 15.96 -6.53
C PRO A 110 8.88 15.58 -5.80
N ALA A 111 9.04 15.08 -4.57
CA ALA A 111 7.93 14.70 -3.72
C ALA A 111 8.13 15.21 -2.30
N ARG A 112 7.07 15.75 -1.72
CA ARG A 112 7.01 16.14 -0.31
C ARG A 112 5.98 15.35 0.44
N ARG A 113 6.10 15.33 1.75
CA ARG A 113 5.21 14.64 2.67
C ARG A 113 4.46 15.63 3.53
N LEU A 114 3.12 15.55 3.49
CA LEU A 114 2.25 16.14 4.49
C LEU A 114 2.11 15.17 5.66
N TRP A 115 2.60 15.54 6.84
CA TRP A 115 2.54 14.69 8.03
C TRP A 115 1.69 15.38 9.09
N ILE A 116 0.43 14.98 9.21
CA ILE A 116 -0.53 15.52 10.14
C ILE A 116 -1.28 14.40 10.85
N SER A 117 -1.58 14.58 12.13
CA SER A 117 -2.37 13.65 12.95
C SER A 117 -3.84 14.07 13.07
N SER A 118 -4.21 15.21 12.51
CA SER A 118 -5.56 15.76 12.54
C SER A 118 -6.01 16.23 11.17
N GLN A 119 -7.29 16.04 10.85
CA GLN A 119 -7.90 16.43 9.57
C GLN A 119 -8.71 17.73 9.65
N THR A 120 -8.51 18.54 10.72
CA THR A 120 -9.13 19.86 10.80
C THR A 120 -8.57 20.80 9.73
N ASP A 121 -9.38 21.77 9.30
CA ASP A 121 -8.96 22.76 8.30
C ASP A 121 -7.69 23.50 8.74
N LYS A 122 -7.56 23.80 10.02
CA LYS A 122 -6.38 24.44 10.61
C LYS A 122 -5.14 23.55 10.46
N ALA A 123 -5.23 22.29 10.89
CA ALA A 123 -4.11 21.34 10.80
C ALA A 123 -3.66 21.10 9.36
N ILE A 124 -4.61 21.02 8.42
CA ILE A 124 -4.29 20.89 6.99
C ILE A 124 -3.53 22.12 6.49
N ARG A 125 -4.01 23.34 6.75
CA ARG A 125 -3.32 24.57 6.32
C ARG A 125 -1.92 24.67 6.90
N GLU A 126 -1.79 24.47 8.22
CA GLU A 126 -0.49 24.47 8.91
C GLU A 126 0.44 23.38 8.36
N GLY A 127 -0.07 22.17 8.10
CA GLY A 127 0.71 21.09 7.52
C GLY A 127 1.26 21.43 6.13
N PHE A 128 0.48 22.12 5.30
CA PHE A 128 0.94 22.57 3.97
C PHE A 128 2.01 23.68 4.04
N THR A 129 2.16 24.38 5.17
CA THR A 129 3.28 25.32 5.38
C THR A 129 4.55 24.63 5.88
N HIS A 130 4.44 23.34 6.32
CA HIS A 130 5.53 22.58 6.94
C HIS A 130 5.75 21.23 6.21
N LEU A 131 5.59 21.22 4.89
CA LEU A 131 5.87 20.02 4.08
C LEU A 131 7.34 19.63 4.19
N ARG A 132 7.60 18.33 4.37
CA ARG A 132 8.94 17.76 4.47
C ARG A 132 9.33 17.03 3.18
N PRO A 133 10.61 16.93 2.84
CA PRO A 133 11.06 16.07 1.76
C PRO A 133 10.57 14.63 1.97
N ALA A 134 10.02 13.99 0.92
CA ALA A 134 9.56 12.61 1.02
C ALA A 134 10.70 11.64 1.39
N ALA A 135 11.95 11.96 1.04
CA ALA A 135 13.13 11.16 1.37
C ALA A 135 13.36 10.96 2.88
N GLU A 136 12.90 11.87 3.74
CA GLU A 136 12.98 11.71 5.19
C GLU A 136 12.20 10.48 5.68
N TYR A 137 11.24 9.99 4.89
CA TYR A 137 10.38 8.85 5.20
C TYR A 137 10.79 7.54 4.51
N ASP A 138 11.95 7.50 3.85
CA ASP A 138 12.41 6.32 3.11
C ASP A 138 12.58 5.10 4.02
N ASN A 139 13.10 5.26 5.23
CA ASN A 139 13.24 4.16 6.19
C ASN A 139 11.87 3.66 6.69
N LEU A 140 10.90 4.55 6.82
CA LEU A 140 9.52 4.18 7.15
C LEU A 140 8.90 3.35 6.03
N PHE A 141 9.06 3.78 4.78
CA PHE A 141 8.63 3.03 3.60
C PHE A 141 9.32 1.66 3.52
N ARG A 142 10.64 1.59 3.69
CA ARG A 142 11.39 0.32 3.68
C ARG A 142 10.87 -0.64 4.76
N SER A 143 10.59 -0.13 5.95
CA SER A 143 10.01 -0.93 7.05
C SER A 143 8.61 -1.47 6.69
N ALA A 144 7.75 -0.62 6.13
CA ALA A 144 6.41 -1.02 5.70
C ALA A 144 6.45 -2.06 4.58
N ARG A 145 7.32 -1.86 3.60
CA ARG A 145 7.56 -2.80 2.49
C ARG A 145 8.07 -4.14 2.99
N ALA A 146 9.12 -4.16 3.84
CA ALA A 146 9.66 -5.38 4.40
C ALA A 146 8.61 -6.17 5.20
N ARG A 147 7.73 -5.47 5.94
CA ARG A 147 6.60 -6.10 6.62
C ARG A 147 5.64 -6.76 5.64
N SER A 148 5.22 -6.04 4.59
CA SER A 148 4.31 -6.58 3.59
C SER A 148 4.90 -7.78 2.84
N GLU A 149 6.19 -7.72 2.48
CA GLU A 149 6.91 -8.84 1.85
C GLU A 149 7.02 -10.05 2.80
N ALA A 150 7.30 -9.83 4.09
CA ALA A 150 7.32 -10.89 5.09
C ALA A 150 5.94 -11.52 5.31
N ASP A 151 4.88 -10.71 5.34
CA ASP A 151 3.50 -11.20 5.44
C ASP A 151 3.10 -12.04 4.22
N TRP A 152 3.54 -11.66 3.03
CA TRP A 152 3.36 -12.45 1.81
C TRP A 152 4.11 -13.78 1.87
N LEU A 153 5.41 -13.74 2.19
CA LEU A 153 6.26 -14.93 2.23
C LEU A 153 5.80 -15.94 3.30
N VAL A 154 5.62 -15.48 4.51
CA VAL A 154 5.22 -16.37 5.63
C VAL A 154 3.78 -16.79 5.48
N GLY A 155 2.87 -15.83 5.27
CA GLY A 155 1.44 -16.11 5.22
C GLY A 155 1.05 -17.09 4.12
N LEU A 156 1.52 -16.88 2.90
CA LEU A 156 1.18 -17.77 1.77
C LEU A 156 1.84 -19.15 1.90
N ASN A 157 3.13 -19.22 2.22
CA ASN A 157 3.82 -20.50 2.31
C ASN A 157 3.28 -21.38 3.44
N VAL A 158 3.10 -20.81 4.63
CA VAL A 158 2.60 -21.57 5.79
C VAL A 158 1.13 -21.95 5.59
N THR A 159 0.30 -21.06 5.10
CA THR A 159 -1.10 -21.34 4.78
C THR A 159 -1.23 -22.50 3.79
N ARG A 160 -0.47 -22.47 2.68
CA ARG A 160 -0.48 -23.54 1.68
C ARG A 160 0.05 -24.86 2.24
N ALA A 161 1.15 -24.83 2.98
CA ALA A 161 1.73 -26.01 3.59
C ALA A 161 0.74 -26.71 4.54
N LEU A 162 0.11 -25.95 5.43
CA LEU A 162 -0.90 -26.49 6.36
C LEU A 162 -2.12 -27.04 5.61
N THR A 163 -2.64 -26.28 4.66
CA THR A 163 -3.81 -26.68 3.87
C THR A 163 -3.53 -27.97 3.09
N CYS A 164 -2.42 -28.08 2.38
CA CYS A 164 -2.03 -29.28 1.65
C CYS A 164 -1.75 -30.47 2.58
N ARG A 165 -1.05 -30.22 3.70
CA ARG A 165 -0.69 -31.29 4.66
C ARG A 165 -1.89 -31.93 5.34
N HIS A 166 -2.88 -31.13 5.70
CA HIS A 166 -4.03 -31.58 6.46
C HIS A 166 -5.28 -31.79 5.61
N ASN A 167 -5.21 -31.51 4.30
CA ASN A 167 -6.36 -31.54 3.39
C ASN A 167 -7.59 -30.78 3.95
N ALA A 168 -7.33 -29.62 4.57
CA ALA A 168 -8.33 -28.78 5.23
C ALA A 168 -7.99 -27.30 4.95
N GLN A 169 -9.01 -26.46 4.82
CA GLN A 169 -8.79 -25.02 4.64
C GLN A 169 -8.27 -24.40 5.94
N LEU A 170 -6.96 -24.26 6.03
CA LEU A 170 -6.26 -23.67 7.17
C LEU A 170 -5.58 -22.37 6.73
N SER A 171 -5.46 -21.43 7.64
CA SER A 171 -4.74 -20.19 7.41
C SER A 171 -3.73 -19.92 8.52
N ALA A 172 -2.60 -19.32 8.16
CA ALA A 172 -1.59 -18.88 9.10
C ALA A 172 -1.03 -17.51 8.67
N GLY A 173 -0.57 -16.73 9.64
CA GLY A 173 0.03 -15.43 9.41
C GLY A 173 0.84 -14.96 10.60
N ARG A 174 1.75 -14.04 10.36
CA ARG A 174 2.68 -13.52 11.36
C ARG A 174 2.01 -12.84 12.56
N VAL A 175 0.80 -12.34 12.40
CA VAL A 175 0.03 -11.69 13.47
C VAL A 175 -1.11 -12.58 13.95
N GLN A 176 -1.95 -13.08 13.04
CA GLN A 176 -3.15 -13.85 13.42
C GLN A 176 -2.80 -15.13 14.17
N THR A 177 -1.77 -15.86 13.77
CA THR A 177 -1.42 -17.14 14.41
C THR A 177 -0.91 -16.95 15.84
N PRO A 178 0.05 -16.07 16.13
CA PRO A 178 0.44 -15.79 17.50
C PRO A 178 -0.70 -15.21 18.35
N THR A 179 -1.55 -14.36 17.78
CA THR A 179 -2.71 -13.82 18.50
C THR A 179 -3.67 -14.94 18.91
N LEU A 180 -3.96 -15.86 17.99
CA LEU A 180 -4.81 -17.02 18.30
C LEU A 180 -4.17 -17.91 19.37
N ALA A 181 -2.86 -18.16 19.29
CA ALA A 181 -2.15 -18.94 20.30
C ALA A 181 -2.28 -18.35 21.71
N LEU A 182 -2.10 -17.02 21.84
CA LEU A 182 -2.27 -16.32 23.12
C LEU A 182 -3.70 -16.44 23.67
N ILE A 183 -4.73 -16.43 22.80
CA ILE A 183 -6.12 -16.61 23.22
C ILE A 183 -6.33 -18.05 23.70
N VAL A 184 -5.85 -19.05 22.97
CA VAL A 184 -5.95 -20.47 23.36
C VAL A 184 -5.25 -20.74 24.68
N GLU A 185 -3.99 -20.29 24.83
CA GLU A 185 -3.24 -20.42 26.10
C GLU A 185 -4.00 -19.78 27.28
N ARG A 186 -4.66 -18.66 27.03
CA ARG A 186 -5.46 -17.99 28.08
C ARG A 186 -6.69 -18.80 28.45
N GLU A 187 -7.41 -19.37 27.48
CA GLU A 187 -8.56 -20.20 27.70
C GLU A 187 -8.20 -21.51 28.46
N GLU A 188 -7.06 -22.13 28.14
CA GLU A 188 -6.58 -23.34 28.79
C GLU A 188 -6.10 -23.10 30.24
N ALA A 189 -5.74 -21.83 30.56
CA ALA A 189 -5.28 -21.45 31.91
C ALA A 189 -6.41 -21.09 32.90
N ILE A 190 -7.66 -21.08 32.46
CA ILE A 190 -8.88 -20.83 33.28
C ILE A 190 -9.49 -22.13 33.72
#